data_d8069871d58ba430c97bb528eef0e391
#
_entry.id   d8069871d58ba430c97bb528eef0e391
#
_cell.length_a   1.000
_cell.length_b   1.000
_cell.length_c   1.000
_cell.angle_alpha   90.00
_cell.angle_beta   90.00
_cell.angle_gamma   90.00
#
_symmetry.space_group_name_H-M   'P 1'
#
loop_
_entity.id
_entity.type
_entity.pdbx_description
1 polymer ?
#
loop_
_entity_poly.entity_id
_entity_poly.type
_entity_poly.pdbx_seq_one_letter_code
_entity_poly.pdbx_strand_id
1 'polypeptide(L)'
;MKKLLSFLIILAFQANAQDAYQIIKQADEHLRGASQKAEMSIEVQRPKWSRTMDIKAWSLGNDYSFILINAPARDKGTVFLKREKEIWNWQPKIEKVIKLPPSMMMQSWMGSDFTNDDLVKESSILLDYTHEIIGDTLILNRTCYTIQLTPKPEAAVVW
;
A
#
# COMPACT_ATOMS: atom_id res chain seq x y z
N MET A 1 39.93 -34.77 19.05
CA MET A 1 38.85 -34.24 19.89
C MET A 1 38.78 -32.70 19.94
N LYS A 2 39.94 -31.97 19.98
CA LYS A 2 39.92 -30.47 20.03
C LYS A 2 39.39 -29.78 18.75
N LYS A 3 39.49 -30.39 17.57
CA LYS A 3 39.01 -29.82 16.29
C LYS A 3 37.50 -29.96 16.08
N LEU A 4 36.85 -30.93 16.72
CA LEU A 4 35.38 -31.10 16.67
C LEU A 4 34.64 -30.05 17.50
N LEU A 5 35.26 -29.60 18.61
CA LEU A 5 34.66 -28.61 19.50
C LEU A 5 34.61 -27.21 18.86
N SER A 6 35.63 -26.85 18.01
CA SER A 6 35.67 -25.58 17.30
C SER A 6 34.59 -25.46 16.18
N PHE A 7 34.22 -26.60 15.59
CA PHE A 7 33.16 -26.61 14.56
C PHE A 7 31.75 -26.43 15.14
N LEU A 8 31.53 -26.91 16.37
CA LEU A 8 30.24 -26.77 17.06
C LEU A 8 29.95 -25.34 17.51
N ILE A 9 31.00 -24.54 17.78
CA ILE A 9 30.85 -23.15 18.22
C ILE A 9 30.43 -22.23 17.05
N ILE A 10 30.81 -22.55 15.82
CA ILE A 10 30.42 -21.74 14.62
C ILE A 10 28.96 -21.93 14.26
N LEU A 11 28.37 -23.09 14.56
CA LEU A 11 26.95 -23.35 14.31
C LEU A 11 25.98 -22.63 15.28
N ALA A 12 26.48 -22.20 16.45
CA ALA A 12 25.65 -21.55 17.48
C ALA A 12 25.37 -20.05 17.19
N PHE A 13 26.07 -19.44 16.24
CA PHE A 13 25.90 -18.00 15.92
C PHE A 13 24.83 -17.70 14.86
N GLN A 14 24.16 -18.71 14.31
CA GLN A 14 23.10 -18.48 13.28
C GLN A 14 21.68 -18.40 13.84
N ALA A 15 21.49 -18.37 15.16
CA ALA A 15 20.18 -18.65 15.76
C ALA A 15 19.30 -17.41 16.06
N ASN A 16 19.70 -16.18 15.75
CA ASN A 16 18.90 -15.00 16.10
C ASN A 16 18.96 -13.83 15.10
N ALA A 17 19.19 -14.07 13.84
CA ALA A 17 18.89 -13.04 12.85
C ALA A 17 17.37 -13.07 12.62
N GLN A 18 16.63 -12.30 13.41
CA GLN A 18 15.22 -12.08 13.15
C GLN A 18 15.12 -11.43 11.77
N ASP A 19 14.47 -12.14 10.84
CA ASP A 19 14.39 -11.69 9.46
C ASP A 19 13.51 -10.43 9.36
N ALA A 20 14.10 -9.31 8.97
CA ALA A 20 13.39 -8.04 8.79
C ALA A 20 12.16 -8.19 7.89
N TYR A 21 12.26 -9.01 6.85
CA TYR A 21 11.15 -9.34 5.96
C TYR A 21 9.99 -10.00 6.73
N GLN A 22 10.26 -10.95 7.61
CA GLN A 22 9.21 -11.63 8.39
C GLN A 22 8.53 -10.70 9.38
N ILE A 23 9.27 -9.76 9.99
CA ILE A 23 8.69 -8.75 10.87
C ILE A 23 7.73 -7.84 10.10
N ILE A 24 8.18 -7.31 8.96
CA ILE A 24 7.34 -6.45 8.10
C ILE A 24 6.14 -7.21 7.58
N LYS A 25 6.32 -8.48 7.16
CA LYS A 25 5.22 -9.32 6.70
C LYS A 25 4.15 -9.51 7.76
N GLN A 26 4.54 -9.86 8.98
CA GLN A 26 3.60 -10.03 10.10
C GLN A 26 2.88 -8.71 10.44
N ALA A 27 3.59 -7.58 10.41
CA ALA A 27 3.01 -6.28 10.65
C ALA A 27 2.00 -5.89 9.56
N ASP A 28 2.33 -6.11 8.29
CA ASP A 28 1.45 -5.82 7.15
C ASP A 28 0.18 -6.70 7.17
N GLU A 29 0.34 -8.00 7.39
CA GLU A 29 -0.78 -8.94 7.51
C GLU A 29 -1.71 -8.59 8.69
N HIS A 30 -1.14 -8.15 9.82
CA HIS A 30 -1.91 -7.75 10.99
C HIS A 30 -2.69 -6.45 10.78
N LEU A 31 -2.13 -5.50 10.04
CA LEU A 31 -2.76 -4.21 9.76
C LEU A 31 -3.83 -4.31 8.67
N ARG A 32 -3.59 -5.09 7.62
CA ARG A 32 -4.50 -5.15 6.46
C ARG A 32 -5.64 -6.14 6.65
N GLY A 33 -5.37 -7.30 7.25
CA GLY A 33 -6.33 -8.40 7.28
C GLY A 33 -6.68 -8.92 5.87
N ALA A 34 -7.62 -9.88 5.80
CA ALA A 34 -8.07 -10.44 4.52
C ALA A 34 -9.00 -9.48 3.74
N SER A 35 -9.72 -8.63 4.45
CA SER A 35 -10.61 -7.61 3.86
C SER A 35 -10.66 -6.38 4.75
N GLN A 36 -10.91 -5.23 4.13
CA GLN A 36 -10.93 -3.94 4.81
C GLN A 36 -12.12 -3.10 4.35
N LYS A 37 -12.66 -2.31 5.27
CA LYS A 37 -13.60 -1.23 4.98
C LYS A 37 -13.06 0.05 5.60
N ALA A 38 -13.01 1.13 4.82
CA ALA A 38 -12.54 2.43 5.27
C ALA A 38 -13.52 3.53 4.86
N GLU A 39 -13.61 4.56 5.69
CA GLU A 39 -14.24 5.84 5.37
C GLU A 39 -13.18 6.91 5.56
N MET A 40 -12.96 7.74 4.55
CA MET A 40 -11.90 8.74 4.58
C MET A 40 -12.29 9.99 3.79
N SER A 41 -11.67 11.11 4.15
CA SER A 41 -11.77 12.36 3.40
C SER A 41 -10.42 12.67 2.77
N ILE A 42 -10.42 12.98 1.49
CA ILE A 42 -9.25 13.39 0.73
C ILE A 42 -9.40 14.85 0.37
N GLU A 43 -8.48 15.69 0.83
CA GLU A 43 -8.42 17.09 0.43
C GLU A 43 -7.36 17.29 -0.66
N VAL A 44 -7.78 17.82 -1.78
CA VAL A 44 -6.89 18.25 -2.87
C VAL A 44 -6.70 19.74 -2.76
N GLN A 45 -5.49 20.18 -2.42
CA GLN A 45 -5.14 21.59 -2.34
C GLN A 45 -4.38 22.03 -3.60
N ARG A 46 -4.77 23.17 -4.15
CA ARG A 46 -4.11 23.84 -5.28
C ARG A 46 -3.98 25.32 -4.99
N PRO A 47 -3.10 26.06 -5.62
CA PRO A 47 -2.87 27.49 -5.32
C PRO A 47 -4.11 28.37 -5.41
N LYS A 48 -5.11 28.00 -6.22
CA LYS A 48 -6.31 28.79 -6.48
C LYS A 48 -7.61 28.15 -6.00
N TRP A 49 -7.59 26.89 -5.57
CA TRP A 49 -8.78 26.17 -5.11
C TRP A 49 -8.40 24.96 -4.24
N SER A 50 -9.32 24.57 -3.39
CA SER A 50 -9.27 23.27 -2.71
C SER A 50 -10.58 22.52 -2.92
N ARG A 51 -10.51 21.20 -2.77
CA ARG A 51 -11.67 20.31 -2.87
C ARG A 51 -11.51 19.14 -1.92
N THR A 52 -12.52 18.88 -1.13
CA THR A 52 -12.59 17.69 -0.29
C THR A 52 -13.51 16.65 -0.93
N MET A 53 -13.09 15.42 -0.91
CA MET A 53 -13.86 14.26 -1.35
C MET A 53 -14.03 13.30 -0.17
N ASP A 54 -15.27 12.94 0.16
CA ASP A 54 -15.56 11.89 1.14
C ASP A 54 -15.78 10.58 0.39
N ILE A 55 -15.06 9.56 0.80
CA ILE A 55 -15.09 8.26 0.12
C ILE A 55 -15.34 7.14 1.12
N LYS A 56 -16.02 6.09 0.64
CA LYS A 56 -16.04 4.78 1.28
C LYS A 56 -15.30 3.81 0.39
N ALA A 57 -14.40 3.05 1.00
CA ALA A 57 -13.62 2.05 0.30
C ALA A 57 -13.79 0.68 0.94
N TRP A 58 -13.80 -0.33 0.11
CA TRP A 58 -13.74 -1.74 0.50
C TRP A 58 -12.62 -2.40 -0.28
N SER A 59 -11.88 -3.30 0.36
CA SER A 59 -10.87 -4.12 -0.31
C SER A 59 -10.96 -5.58 0.13
N LEU A 60 -10.58 -6.47 -0.77
CA LEU A 60 -10.43 -7.89 -0.54
C LEU A 60 -9.05 -8.30 -1.06
N GLY A 61 -8.15 -8.59 -0.13
CA GLY A 61 -6.74 -8.74 -0.45
C GLY A 61 -6.22 -7.49 -1.16
N ASN A 62 -5.31 -7.72 -2.07
CA ASN A 62 -4.72 -6.67 -2.89
C ASN A 62 -5.37 -6.54 -4.28
N ASP A 63 -6.09 -7.56 -4.73
CA ASP A 63 -6.58 -7.66 -6.10
C ASP A 63 -7.90 -6.93 -6.35
N TYR A 64 -8.67 -6.70 -5.29
CA TYR A 64 -10.00 -6.11 -5.42
C TYR A 64 -10.18 -4.91 -4.51
N SER A 65 -10.63 -3.80 -5.08
CA SER A 65 -11.09 -2.66 -4.29
C SER A 65 -12.30 -2.00 -4.94
N PHE A 66 -13.17 -1.45 -4.10
CA PHE A 66 -14.35 -0.72 -4.50
C PHE A 66 -14.34 0.61 -3.76
N ILE A 67 -14.33 1.72 -4.49
CA ILE A 67 -14.29 3.07 -3.96
C ILE A 67 -15.57 3.80 -4.39
N LEU A 68 -16.36 4.22 -3.43
CA LEU A 68 -17.57 5.01 -3.66
C LEU A 68 -17.34 6.45 -3.21
N ILE A 69 -17.60 7.40 -4.09
CA ILE A 69 -17.55 8.82 -3.79
C ILE A 69 -18.90 9.25 -3.17
N ASN A 70 -18.87 9.74 -1.92
CA ASN A 70 -20.03 10.22 -1.18
C ASN A 70 -20.22 11.74 -1.29
N ALA A 71 -19.12 12.48 -1.39
CA ALA A 71 -19.07 13.93 -1.56
C ALA A 71 -17.88 14.34 -2.45
N PRO A 72 -17.93 15.49 -3.09
CA PRO A 72 -19.03 16.49 -3.12
C PRO A 72 -20.21 16.02 -3.99
N ALA A 73 -21.33 16.73 -3.91
CA ALA A 73 -22.56 16.38 -4.62
C ALA A 73 -22.38 16.21 -6.15
N ARG A 74 -21.43 16.97 -6.74
CA ARG A 74 -21.08 16.86 -8.16
C ARG A 74 -20.59 15.47 -8.57
N ASP A 75 -19.84 14.82 -7.70
CA ASP A 75 -19.14 13.57 -7.96
C ASP A 75 -19.76 12.37 -7.22
N LYS A 76 -20.79 12.66 -6.39
CA LYS A 76 -21.48 11.66 -5.57
C LYS A 76 -22.04 10.52 -6.43
N GLY A 77 -21.83 9.30 -5.97
CA GLY A 77 -22.26 8.08 -6.65
C GLY A 77 -21.30 7.57 -7.72
N THR A 78 -20.23 8.31 -8.01
CA THR A 78 -19.12 7.78 -8.83
C THR A 78 -18.47 6.63 -8.10
N VAL A 79 -18.21 5.55 -8.84
CA VAL A 79 -17.55 4.35 -8.30
C VAL A 79 -16.33 4.00 -9.12
N PHE A 80 -15.27 3.60 -8.43
CA PHE A 80 -14.12 2.94 -9.02
C PHE A 80 -14.04 1.51 -8.49
N LEU A 81 -13.94 0.55 -9.39
CA LEU A 81 -13.72 -0.84 -9.09
C LEU A 81 -12.36 -1.25 -9.62
N LYS A 82 -11.44 -1.60 -8.74
CA LYS A 82 -10.23 -2.35 -9.09
C LYS A 82 -10.56 -3.82 -9.12
N ARG A 83 -10.14 -4.49 -10.17
CA ARG A 83 -10.18 -5.93 -10.30
C ARG A 83 -8.84 -6.37 -10.89
N GLU A 84 -7.99 -6.93 -10.05
CA GLU A 84 -6.60 -7.25 -10.42
C GLU A 84 -5.87 -6.01 -10.97
N LYS A 85 -5.49 -6.00 -12.25
CA LYS A 85 -4.81 -4.89 -12.93
C LYS A 85 -5.74 -3.97 -13.72
N GLU A 86 -7.04 -4.12 -13.57
CA GLU A 86 -8.04 -3.36 -14.32
C GLU A 86 -8.79 -2.41 -13.42
N ILE A 87 -9.11 -1.22 -13.94
CA ILE A 87 -10.01 -0.26 -13.31
C ILE A 87 -11.25 -0.08 -14.15
N TRP A 88 -12.38 -0.12 -13.46
CA TRP A 88 -13.70 0.16 -13.99
C TRP A 88 -14.27 1.37 -13.25
N ASN A 89 -14.81 2.32 -14.00
CA ASN A 89 -15.40 3.53 -13.45
C ASN A 89 -16.88 3.58 -13.78
N TRP A 90 -17.74 3.62 -12.78
CA TRP A 90 -19.15 3.93 -12.91
C TRP A 90 -19.37 5.43 -12.85
N GLN A 91 -20.04 5.99 -13.87
CA GLN A 91 -20.38 7.39 -13.96
C GLN A 91 -21.92 7.55 -13.84
N PRO A 92 -22.44 7.99 -12.67
CA PRO A 92 -23.88 8.03 -12.42
C PRO A 92 -24.64 9.00 -13.35
N LYS A 93 -23.99 10.08 -13.79
CA LYS A 93 -24.62 11.08 -14.66
C LYS A 93 -24.97 10.57 -16.05
N ILE A 94 -24.25 9.61 -16.53
CA ILE A 94 -24.44 9.01 -17.85
C ILE A 94 -24.83 7.54 -17.79
N GLU A 95 -24.99 7.02 -16.55
CA GLU A 95 -25.38 5.63 -16.26
C GLU A 95 -24.52 4.59 -17.00
N LYS A 96 -23.21 4.83 -17.05
CA LYS A 96 -22.28 3.94 -17.76
C LYS A 96 -21.15 3.47 -16.87
N VAL A 97 -20.79 2.21 -17.09
CA VAL A 97 -19.52 1.63 -16.61
C VAL A 97 -18.50 1.72 -17.73
N ILE A 98 -17.34 2.29 -17.42
CA ILE A 98 -16.25 2.49 -18.38
C ILE A 98 -15.02 1.75 -17.83
N LYS A 99 -14.48 0.80 -18.59
CA LYS A 99 -13.15 0.26 -18.30
C LYS A 99 -12.10 1.30 -18.71
N LEU A 100 -11.21 1.68 -17.79
CA LEU A 100 -10.17 2.63 -18.10
C LEU A 100 -9.16 2.00 -19.08
N PRO A 101 -8.94 2.63 -20.26
CA PRO A 101 -7.93 2.14 -21.18
C PRO A 101 -6.52 2.49 -20.67
N PRO A 102 -5.47 1.78 -21.13
CA PRO A 102 -4.08 2.03 -20.71
C PRO A 102 -3.63 3.49 -20.87
N SER A 103 -4.13 4.19 -21.89
CA SER A 103 -3.82 5.61 -22.14
C SER A 103 -4.34 6.57 -21.07
N MET A 104 -5.30 6.15 -20.26
CA MET A 104 -5.87 6.94 -19.15
C MET A 104 -5.23 6.59 -17.79
N MET A 105 -4.42 5.56 -17.71
CA MET A 105 -3.86 5.11 -16.43
C MET A 105 -2.96 6.17 -15.79
N MET A 106 -2.17 6.89 -16.57
CA MET A 106 -1.30 7.96 -16.08
C MET A 106 -2.01 9.30 -15.83
N GLN A 107 -3.33 9.37 -16.08
CA GLN A 107 -4.08 10.57 -15.78
C GLN A 107 -4.37 10.67 -14.28
N SER A 108 -4.45 11.93 -13.81
CA SER A 108 -4.79 12.26 -12.43
C SER A 108 -6.13 11.65 -12.03
N TRP A 109 -6.12 10.85 -10.95
CA TRP A 109 -7.35 10.32 -10.35
C TRP A 109 -8.13 11.44 -9.67
N MET A 110 -9.32 11.71 -10.18
CA MET A 110 -10.22 12.74 -9.61
C MET A 110 -9.55 14.12 -9.41
N GLY A 111 -8.49 14.45 -10.17
CA GLY A 111 -7.75 15.70 -10.04
C GLY A 111 -6.84 15.82 -8.84
N SER A 112 -6.57 14.71 -8.16
CA SER A 112 -5.57 14.58 -7.10
C SER A 112 -4.15 14.44 -7.68
N ASP A 113 -3.15 14.29 -6.81
CA ASP A 113 -1.79 13.95 -7.22
C ASP A 113 -1.61 12.46 -7.50
N PHE A 114 -2.58 11.63 -7.11
CA PHE A 114 -2.63 10.22 -7.49
C PHE A 114 -3.04 10.09 -8.96
N THR A 115 -2.49 9.10 -9.63
CA THR A 115 -2.92 8.68 -10.96
C THR A 115 -3.93 7.53 -10.88
N ASN A 116 -4.63 7.23 -11.97
CA ASN A 116 -5.45 6.02 -12.02
C ASN A 116 -4.59 4.74 -11.88
N ASP A 117 -3.34 4.79 -12.34
CA ASP A 117 -2.39 3.70 -12.23
C ASP A 117 -2.00 3.41 -10.78
N ASP A 118 -1.92 4.45 -9.92
CA ASP A 118 -1.64 4.28 -8.50
C ASP A 118 -2.74 3.51 -7.76
N LEU A 119 -3.97 3.47 -8.28
CA LEU A 119 -5.05 2.67 -7.71
C LEU A 119 -4.86 1.16 -7.96
N VAL A 120 -4.12 0.77 -8.99
CA VAL A 120 -3.86 -0.63 -9.35
C VAL A 120 -2.44 -1.06 -9.04
N LYS A 121 -1.49 -0.12 -9.02
CA LYS A 121 -0.15 -0.41 -8.57
C LYS A 121 -0.17 -0.70 -7.09
N GLU A 122 0.19 -1.90 -6.77
CA GLU A 122 0.47 -2.30 -5.42
C GLU A 122 1.93 -1.96 -5.13
N SER A 123 2.15 -0.83 -4.48
CA SER A 123 3.39 -0.66 -3.74
C SER A 123 3.34 -1.61 -2.56
N SER A 124 3.96 -2.76 -2.72
CA SER A 124 4.10 -3.72 -1.65
C SER A 124 5.39 -3.44 -0.91
N ILE A 125 5.30 -3.01 0.36
CA ILE A 125 6.48 -2.89 1.21
C ILE A 125 7.27 -4.19 1.31
N LEU A 126 6.63 -5.32 0.98
CA LEU A 126 7.24 -6.65 0.97
C LEU A 126 7.97 -6.98 -0.34
N LEU A 127 7.40 -6.59 -1.47
CA LEU A 127 7.90 -6.98 -2.79
C LEU A 127 8.83 -5.94 -3.40
N ASP A 128 8.54 -4.66 -3.19
CA ASP A 128 9.21 -3.55 -3.86
C ASP A 128 10.46 -3.05 -3.13
N TYR A 129 10.67 -3.50 -1.89
CA TYR A 129 11.78 -3.06 -1.05
C TYR A 129 12.65 -4.22 -0.57
N THR A 130 13.91 -3.91 -0.29
CA THR A 130 14.77 -4.72 0.58
C THR A 130 14.62 -4.21 2.01
N HIS A 131 14.82 -5.09 3.00
CA HIS A 131 14.56 -4.84 4.41
C HIS A 131 15.81 -5.08 5.22
N GLU A 132 16.18 -4.13 6.08
CA GLU A 132 17.34 -4.24 6.98
C GLU A 132 16.97 -3.70 8.35
N ILE A 133 17.23 -4.49 9.42
CA ILE A 133 17.14 -4.01 10.80
C ILE A 133 18.36 -3.14 11.07
N ILE A 134 18.15 -1.84 11.27
CA ILE A 134 19.22 -0.87 11.52
C ILE A 134 19.37 -0.50 13.00
N GLY A 135 18.49 -1.01 13.87
CA GLY A 135 18.55 -0.77 15.31
C GLY A 135 17.20 -0.93 16.00
N ASP A 136 17.15 -0.46 17.23
CA ASP A 136 15.96 -0.45 18.08
C ASP A 136 15.63 0.97 18.52
N THR A 137 14.35 1.21 18.80
CA THR A 137 13.87 2.47 19.39
C THR A 137 12.77 2.20 20.40
N LEU A 138 12.53 3.14 21.31
CA LEU A 138 11.44 3.07 22.30
C LEU A 138 10.24 3.87 21.78
N ILE A 139 9.11 3.20 21.59
CA ILE A 139 7.82 3.83 21.24
C ILE A 139 6.79 3.41 22.29
N LEU A 140 6.22 4.37 23.01
CA LEU A 140 5.23 4.14 24.07
C LEU A 140 5.69 3.09 25.08
N ASN A 141 6.94 3.17 25.55
CA ASN A 141 7.60 2.25 26.48
C ASN A 141 7.73 0.79 25.97
N ARG A 142 7.66 0.58 24.66
CA ARG A 142 7.93 -0.71 24.03
C ARG A 142 9.15 -0.60 23.14
N THR A 143 10.07 -1.55 23.24
CA THR A 143 11.19 -1.68 22.30
C THR A 143 10.65 -2.11 20.95
N CYS A 144 10.94 -1.30 19.93
CA CYS A 144 10.52 -1.53 18.55
C CYS A 144 11.76 -1.60 17.65
N TYR A 145 11.76 -2.50 16.69
CA TYR A 145 12.80 -2.54 15.66
C TYR A 145 12.68 -1.32 14.74
N THR A 146 13.83 -0.75 14.41
CA THR A 146 13.94 0.22 13.33
C THR A 146 14.38 -0.52 12.07
N ILE A 147 13.52 -0.53 11.05
CA ILE A 147 13.78 -1.26 9.79
C ILE A 147 13.89 -0.25 8.66
N GLN A 148 15.02 -0.29 7.98
CA GLN A 148 15.23 0.47 6.76
C GLN A 148 14.63 -0.27 5.57
N LEU A 149 13.83 0.46 4.78
CA LEU A 149 13.29 0.00 3.50
C LEU A 149 14.05 0.69 2.37
N THR A 150 14.70 -0.08 1.51
CA THR A 150 15.38 0.45 0.32
C THR A 150 14.63 -0.02 -0.93
N PRO A 151 14.11 0.90 -1.76
CA PRO A 151 13.36 0.53 -2.96
C PRO A 151 14.24 -0.24 -3.94
N LYS A 152 13.70 -1.29 -4.53
CA LYS A 152 14.33 -2.02 -5.62
C LYS A 152 14.24 -1.20 -6.92
N PRO A 153 15.12 -1.45 -7.92
CA PRO A 153 15.11 -0.71 -9.18
C PRO A 153 13.78 -0.76 -9.93
N GLU A 154 13.04 -1.84 -9.77
CA GLU A 154 11.73 -2.08 -10.38
C GLU A 154 10.55 -1.59 -9.53
N ALA A 155 10.80 -1.02 -8.35
CA ALA A 155 9.73 -0.54 -7.47
C ALA A 155 8.88 0.53 -8.16
N ALA A 156 7.56 0.38 -8.01
CA ALA A 156 6.60 1.30 -8.64
C ALA A 156 6.61 2.69 -8.01
N VAL A 157 7.02 2.78 -6.75
CA VAL A 157 7.10 4.01 -5.96
C VAL A 157 8.50 4.14 -5.38
N VAL A 158 9.14 5.26 -5.63
CA VAL A 158 10.47 5.60 -5.09
C VAL A 158 10.26 6.64 -4.00
N TRP A 159 10.37 6.22 -2.76
CA TRP A 159 10.30 7.09 -1.57
C TRP A 159 11.65 7.14 -0.90
#